data_d3bb8e53487ed007b0cef46c1c136423
#
_entry.id   d3bb8e53487ed007b0cef46c1c136423
#
_cell.length_a   1.000
_cell.length_b   1.000
_cell.length_c   1.000
_cell.angle_alpha   90.00
_cell.angle_beta   90.00
_cell.angle_gamma   90.00
#
_symmetry.space_group_name_H-M   'P 1'
#
loop_
_entity.id
_entity.type
_entity.pdbx_description
1 polymer ?
#
loop_
_entity_poly.entity_id
_entity_poly.type
_entity_poly.pdbx_seq_one_letter_code
_entity_poly.pdbx_strand_id
1 'polypeptide(L)'
;MKYLKYITLVALLAFAVSCSKDDDGENMPPEPTPPVEKPEPQAVTLPQKELRGAWITTVWGIDWPMEDYNAATQQKKYTDYLDLLVANNMNAVFFQIRGMADAFYESQYESWSKNITGTAGKNPGYDVLGFLVEEAHKRGLQFHAWMNPYRISTRASKNSSFAELDTKIPVAWTKDYNKIRIYNPAMPE
;
A
#
# COMPACT_ATOMS: atom_id res chain seq x y z
N MET A 1 59.83 56.55 -21.40
CA MET A 1 58.59 55.75 -21.43
C MET A 1 58.01 55.49 -22.84
N LYS A 2 58.79 55.66 -23.93
CA LYS A 2 58.32 55.37 -25.31
C LYS A 2 58.68 53.96 -25.82
N TYR A 3 59.59 53.26 -25.17
CA TYR A 3 60.09 51.98 -25.62
C TYR A 3 59.35 50.76 -24.98
N LEU A 4 58.63 50.99 -23.89
CA LEU A 4 57.92 49.94 -23.17
C LEU A 4 56.71 49.45 -23.96
N LYS A 5 56.08 50.26 -24.83
CA LYS A 5 54.93 49.88 -25.68
C LYS A 5 55.31 48.98 -26.85
N TYR A 6 56.55 48.95 -27.28
CA TYR A 6 57.02 48.14 -28.40
C TYR A 6 57.50 46.76 -27.96
N ILE A 7 57.93 46.61 -26.72
CA ILE A 7 58.30 45.28 -26.16
C ILE A 7 57.10 44.39 -25.94
N THR A 8 55.95 44.96 -25.55
CA THR A 8 54.71 44.20 -25.40
C THR A 8 54.12 43.78 -26.76
N LEU A 9 54.30 44.50 -27.81
CA LEU A 9 53.79 44.18 -29.15
C LEU A 9 54.60 43.07 -29.84
N VAL A 10 55.94 43.05 -29.61
CA VAL A 10 56.81 42.00 -30.17
C VAL A 10 56.63 40.65 -29.45
N ALA A 11 56.30 40.66 -28.17
CA ALA A 11 56.06 39.49 -27.41
C ALA A 11 54.68 38.77 -27.83
N LEU A 12 53.72 39.55 -28.34
CA LEU A 12 52.45 38.99 -28.82
C LEU A 12 52.52 38.38 -30.23
N LEU A 13 53.52 38.73 -31.04
CA LEU A 13 53.70 38.21 -32.39
C LEU A 13 54.53 36.91 -32.48
N ALA A 14 55.21 36.55 -31.39
CA ALA A 14 56.05 35.37 -31.33
C ALA A 14 55.26 34.05 -30.97
N PHE A 15 54.00 34.18 -30.60
CA PHE A 15 53.16 33.02 -30.25
C PHE A 15 52.24 32.52 -31.37
N ALA A 16 52.33 33.05 -32.58
CA ALA A 16 51.38 32.73 -33.67
C ALA A 16 51.93 31.77 -34.74
N VAL A 17 53.09 31.17 -34.57
CA VAL A 17 53.64 30.22 -35.57
C VAL A 17 54.25 29.03 -34.82
N SER A 18 53.45 28.10 -34.40
CA SER A 18 53.85 26.72 -34.20
C SER A 18 52.62 25.81 -34.32
N CYS A 19 52.19 25.60 -35.54
CA CYS A 19 51.42 24.42 -35.95
C CYS A 19 52.31 23.66 -36.89
N SER A 20 53.11 22.73 -36.41
CA SER A 20 53.61 21.63 -37.20
C SER A 20 52.80 20.38 -36.84
N LYS A 21 52.16 19.83 -37.85
CA LYS A 21 51.64 18.45 -37.84
C LYS A 21 52.82 17.50 -37.67
N ASP A 22 52.76 16.68 -36.68
CA ASP A 22 53.36 15.37 -36.68
C ASP A 22 52.30 14.39 -36.13
N ASP A 23 51.95 13.50 -36.99
CA ASP A 23 50.94 12.43 -36.85
C ASP A 23 51.68 11.23 -36.23
N ASP A 24 51.74 11.19 -34.92
CA ASP A 24 52.16 10.02 -34.20
C ASP A 24 51.11 9.72 -33.11
N GLY A 25 50.37 8.63 -33.34
CA GLY A 25 49.33 8.15 -32.48
C GLY A 25 49.80 7.73 -31.10
N GLU A 26 49.95 8.66 -30.19
CA GLU A 26 50.08 8.39 -28.78
C GLU A 26 48.70 8.44 -28.13
N ASN A 27 48.35 7.27 -27.64
CA ASN A 27 47.15 6.98 -26.89
C ASN A 27 47.17 7.79 -25.57
N MET A 28 46.73 9.06 -25.61
CA MET A 28 46.59 9.85 -24.39
C MET A 28 45.49 9.25 -23.52
N PRO A 29 45.74 9.01 -22.25
CA PRO A 29 44.67 8.61 -21.34
C PRO A 29 43.54 9.65 -21.34
N PRO A 30 42.29 9.26 -21.29
CA PRO A 30 41.19 10.23 -21.26
C PRO A 30 41.34 11.17 -20.09
N GLU A 31 41.21 12.47 -20.39
CA GLU A 31 41.21 13.52 -19.40
C GLU A 31 40.23 13.17 -18.24
N PRO A 32 40.62 13.29 -16.97
CA PRO A 32 39.74 12.95 -15.88
C PRO A 32 38.48 13.79 -15.97
N THR A 33 37.35 13.12 -16.18
CA THR A 33 36.03 13.78 -16.14
C THR A 33 35.89 14.50 -14.81
N PRO A 34 35.45 15.77 -14.82
CA PRO A 34 35.23 16.51 -13.58
C PRO A 34 34.27 15.71 -12.68
N PRO A 35 34.46 15.74 -11.35
CA PRO A 35 33.59 15.02 -10.44
C PRO A 35 32.12 15.36 -10.71
N VAL A 36 31.28 14.37 -10.98
CA VAL A 36 29.84 14.58 -11.10
C VAL A 36 29.37 15.10 -9.74
N GLU A 37 29.06 16.38 -9.69
CA GLU A 37 28.53 17.02 -8.49
C GLU A 37 27.22 16.28 -8.11
N LYS A 38 27.29 15.56 -7.01
CA LYS A 38 26.13 14.81 -6.49
C LYS A 38 25.05 15.85 -6.15
N PRO A 39 23.85 15.77 -6.72
CA PRO A 39 22.81 16.75 -6.43
C PRO A 39 22.60 16.81 -4.93
N GLU A 40 22.63 18.01 -4.37
CA GLU A 40 22.30 18.23 -2.97
C GLU A 40 20.90 17.63 -2.67
N PRO A 41 20.74 16.96 -1.53
CA PRO A 41 19.45 16.44 -1.14
C PRO A 41 18.45 17.60 -1.08
N GLN A 42 17.46 17.60 -1.97
CA GLN A 42 16.38 18.56 -1.89
C GLN A 42 15.65 18.36 -0.57
N ALA A 43 15.48 19.44 0.18
CA ALA A 43 14.70 19.40 1.42
C ALA A 43 13.29 18.93 1.08
N VAL A 44 12.92 17.72 1.56
CA VAL A 44 11.57 17.19 1.40
C VAL A 44 10.66 17.97 2.33
N THR A 45 9.83 18.85 1.76
CA THR A 45 8.74 19.47 2.51
C THR A 45 7.70 18.41 2.82
N LEU A 46 7.60 18.01 4.08
CA LEU A 46 6.57 17.07 4.52
C LEU A 46 5.18 17.70 4.32
N PRO A 47 4.17 16.92 3.87
CA PRO A 47 2.83 17.44 3.71
C PRO A 47 2.29 17.93 5.05
N GLN A 48 1.56 19.05 5.05
CA GLN A 48 0.94 19.60 6.27
C GLN A 48 -0.09 18.67 6.91
N LYS A 49 -0.64 17.74 6.11
CA LYS A 49 -1.55 16.68 6.57
C LYS A 49 -1.02 15.34 6.12
N GLU A 50 -0.75 14.48 7.05
CA GLU A 50 -0.25 13.13 6.84
C GLU A 50 -1.33 12.12 7.20
N LEU A 51 -1.52 11.08 6.37
CA LEU A 51 -2.36 9.94 6.69
C LEU A 51 -1.57 8.96 7.55
N ARG A 52 -1.98 8.82 8.80
CA ARG A 52 -1.42 7.85 9.76
C ARG A 52 -2.53 6.88 10.14
N GLY A 53 -2.50 5.70 9.57
CA GLY A 53 -3.55 4.72 9.77
C GLY A 53 -3.03 3.35 10.16
N ALA A 54 -3.90 2.56 10.78
CA ALA A 54 -3.66 1.15 11.08
C ALA A 54 -4.67 0.26 10.38
N TRP A 55 -4.24 -0.95 10.04
CA TRP A 55 -5.05 -1.97 9.41
C TRP A 55 -5.56 -2.95 10.46
N ILE A 56 -6.86 -3.25 10.41
CA ILE A 56 -7.50 -4.27 11.24
C ILE A 56 -8.03 -5.36 10.33
N THR A 57 -7.46 -6.55 10.45
CA THR A 57 -7.79 -7.73 9.64
C THR A 57 -8.88 -8.55 10.31
N THR A 58 -9.86 -8.98 9.51
CA THR A 58 -10.96 -9.85 10.01
C THR A 58 -10.89 -11.27 9.45
N VAL A 59 -10.13 -11.48 8.37
CA VAL A 59 -9.96 -12.82 7.80
C VAL A 59 -9.38 -13.76 8.86
N TRP A 60 -9.99 -14.92 9.03
CA TRP A 60 -9.70 -15.89 10.11
C TRP A 60 -9.82 -15.32 11.53
N GLY A 61 -10.43 -14.16 11.70
CA GLY A 61 -10.56 -13.51 13.00
C GLY A 61 -9.24 -13.03 13.62
N ILE A 62 -8.19 -12.78 12.81
CA ILE A 62 -6.81 -12.53 13.31
C ILE A 62 -6.76 -11.36 14.27
N ASP A 63 -7.18 -10.16 13.85
CA ASP A 63 -7.14 -8.98 14.71
C ASP A 63 -8.48 -8.74 15.39
N TRP A 64 -9.57 -9.01 14.66
CA TRP A 64 -10.93 -8.83 15.15
C TRP A 64 -11.87 -9.80 14.43
N PRO A 65 -12.83 -10.43 15.11
CA PRO A 65 -13.10 -10.37 16.56
C PRO A 65 -12.29 -11.37 17.42
N MET A 66 -11.31 -12.10 16.86
CA MET A 66 -10.44 -13.04 17.57
C MET A 66 -11.22 -14.20 18.23
N GLU A 67 -12.13 -14.83 17.45
CA GLU A 67 -12.99 -15.92 17.90
C GLU A 67 -13.90 -15.58 19.10
N ASP A 68 -14.12 -14.30 19.36
CA ASP A 68 -15.08 -13.84 20.34
C ASP A 68 -16.41 -13.54 19.63
N TYR A 69 -17.44 -14.30 20.00
CA TYR A 69 -18.75 -14.22 19.34
C TYR A 69 -19.79 -13.43 20.15
N ASN A 70 -19.36 -12.76 21.23
CA ASN A 70 -20.23 -11.89 22.03
C ASN A 70 -20.17 -10.46 21.50
N ALA A 71 -21.33 -9.91 21.09
CA ALA A 71 -21.41 -8.58 20.51
C ALA A 71 -20.82 -7.48 21.40
N ALA A 72 -21.11 -7.49 22.72
CA ALA A 72 -20.61 -6.46 23.62
C ALA A 72 -19.07 -6.51 23.75
N THR A 73 -18.50 -7.71 23.80
CA THR A 73 -17.03 -7.88 23.86
C THR A 73 -16.37 -7.48 22.55
N GLN A 74 -16.97 -7.82 21.40
CA GLN A 74 -16.50 -7.39 20.10
C GLN A 74 -16.48 -5.86 19.97
N GLN A 75 -17.58 -5.21 20.37
CA GLN A 75 -17.71 -3.76 20.36
C GLN A 75 -16.67 -3.11 21.27
N LYS A 76 -16.51 -3.63 22.50
CA LYS A 76 -15.49 -3.11 23.42
C LYS A 76 -14.08 -3.25 22.84
N LYS A 77 -13.73 -4.41 22.31
CA LYS A 77 -12.42 -4.65 21.71
C LYS A 77 -12.12 -3.67 20.58
N TYR A 78 -13.11 -3.41 19.72
CA TYR A 78 -12.94 -2.43 18.65
C TYR A 78 -12.72 -1.01 19.18
N THR A 79 -13.54 -0.58 20.14
CA THR A 79 -13.36 0.77 20.76
C THR A 79 -12.03 0.90 21.46
N ASP A 80 -11.52 -0.15 22.13
CA ASP A 80 -10.20 -0.16 22.74
C ASP A 80 -9.08 0.02 21.68
N TYR A 81 -9.21 -0.62 20.50
CA TYR A 81 -8.28 -0.39 19.38
C TYR A 81 -8.32 1.06 18.91
N LEU A 82 -9.50 1.63 18.72
CA LEU A 82 -9.62 3.02 18.29
C LEU A 82 -9.02 3.98 19.30
N ASP A 83 -9.23 3.77 20.58
CA ASP A 83 -8.65 4.57 21.66
C ASP A 83 -7.11 4.49 21.64
N LEU A 84 -6.56 3.30 21.39
CA LEU A 84 -5.12 3.11 21.19
C LEU A 84 -4.60 3.87 19.96
N LEU A 85 -5.33 3.85 18.85
CA LEU A 85 -4.95 4.59 17.64
C LEU A 85 -4.89 6.11 17.91
N VAL A 86 -5.90 6.65 18.57
CA VAL A 86 -5.94 8.08 18.96
C VAL A 86 -4.79 8.43 19.89
N ALA A 87 -4.53 7.60 20.91
CA ALA A 87 -3.42 7.81 21.85
C ALA A 87 -2.04 7.82 21.16
N ASN A 88 -1.92 7.17 19.99
CA ASN A 88 -0.70 7.16 19.15
C ASN A 88 -0.76 8.15 17.98
N ASN A 89 -1.63 9.16 18.06
CA ASN A 89 -1.78 10.19 17.02
C ASN A 89 -2.09 9.65 15.63
N MET A 90 -2.73 8.49 15.51
CA MET A 90 -3.29 8.01 14.26
C MET A 90 -4.55 8.80 13.90
N ASN A 91 -4.88 8.88 12.62
CA ASN A 91 -6.04 9.61 12.12
C ASN A 91 -6.93 8.79 11.17
N ALA A 92 -6.59 7.51 10.95
CA ALA A 92 -7.35 6.62 10.12
C ALA A 92 -7.31 5.17 10.61
N VAL A 93 -8.38 4.43 10.33
CA VAL A 93 -8.45 2.98 10.48
C VAL A 93 -8.88 2.35 9.16
N PHE A 94 -8.13 1.34 8.70
CA PHE A 94 -8.46 0.51 7.56
C PHE A 94 -9.02 -0.80 8.07
N PHE A 95 -10.33 -0.96 8.04
CA PHE A 95 -10.99 -2.12 8.61
C PHE A 95 -11.47 -3.07 7.51
N GLN A 96 -11.09 -4.35 7.60
CA GLN A 96 -11.50 -5.36 6.63
C GLN A 96 -12.96 -5.76 6.84
N ILE A 97 -13.86 -5.20 6.04
CA ILE A 97 -15.30 -5.50 6.10
C ILE A 97 -15.73 -6.65 5.19
N ARG A 98 -14.83 -7.10 4.32
CA ARG A 98 -15.03 -8.22 3.40
C ARG A 98 -13.69 -8.93 3.16
N GLY A 99 -13.47 -10.00 3.90
CA GLY A 99 -12.24 -10.81 3.84
C GLY A 99 -12.23 -11.86 2.74
N MET A 100 -13.34 -12.59 2.62
CA MET A 100 -13.56 -13.68 1.67
C MET A 100 -15.04 -13.71 1.36
N ALA A 101 -15.54 -13.52 0.22
CA ALA A 101 -16.95 -13.65 -0.20
C ALA A 101 -17.99 -13.78 0.96
N ASP A 102 -17.74 -13.07 2.04
CA ASP A 102 -18.51 -12.97 3.26
C ASP A 102 -18.48 -11.51 3.76
N ALA A 103 -19.52 -11.06 4.39
CA ALA A 103 -19.68 -9.66 4.75
C ALA A 103 -19.76 -9.45 6.27
N PHE A 104 -19.26 -8.28 6.72
CA PHE A 104 -19.45 -7.75 8.06
C PHE A 104 -20.55 -6.68 8.09
N TYR A 105 -21.46 -6.76 7.11
CA TYR A 105 -22.63 -5.88 6.94
C TYR A 105 -23.78 -6.67 6.29
N GLU A 106 -24.98 -6.15 6.34
CA GLU A 106 -26.13 -6.74 5.66
C GLU A 106 -25.94 -6.68 4.14
N SER A 107 -26.01 -7.83 3.47
CA SER A 107 -25.79 -7.93 2.03
C SER A 107 -26.79 -8.88 1.38
N GLN A 108 -27.33 -8.47 0.22
CA GLN A 108 -28.15 -9.33 -0.62
C GLN A 108 -27.30 -10.39 -1.36
N TYR A 109 -26.01 -10.11 -1.55
CA TYR A 109 -25.12 -10.91 -2.39
C TYR A 109 -24.26 -11.88 -1.60
N GLU A 110 -23.96 -11.58 -0.34
CA GLU A 110 -23.04 -12.35 0.49
C GLU A 110 -23.64 -12.65 1.85
N SER A 111 -23.23 -13.76 2.40
CA SER A 111 -23.64 -14.16 3.73
C SER A 111 -22.81 -13.46 4.81
N TRP A 112 -23.39 -13.32 6.01
CA TRP A 112 -22.64 -12.86 7.18
C TRP A 112 -21.42 -13.74 7.43
N SER A 113 -20.29 -13.10 7.72
CA SER A 113 -19.05 -13.81 8.05
C SER A 113 -19.22 -14.67 9.30
N LYS A 114 -18.78 -15.93 9.22
CA LYS A 114 -18.73 -16.81 10.38
C LYS A 114 -17.88 -16.25 11.53
N ASN A 115 -16.93 -15.37 11.22
CA ASN A 115 -16.03 -14.82 12.23
C ASN A 115 -16.76 -13.92 13.25
N ILE A 116 -17.95 -13.39 12.90
CA ILE A 116 -18.75 -12.56 13.81
C ILE A 116 -19.49 -13.40 14.86
N THR A 117 -20.09 -14.53 14.44
CA THR A 117 -21.03 -15.28 15.28
C THR A 117 -20.62 -16.73 15.52
N GLY A 118 -19.50 -17.16 14.94
CA GLY A 118 -19.08 -18.56 14.90
C GLY A 118 -19.81 -19.40 13.84
N THR A 119 -20.86 -18.86 13.21
CA THR A 119 -21.71 -19.55 12.23
C THR A 119 -21.89 -18.70 10.99
N ALA A 120 -21.54 -19.25 9.83
CA ALA A 120 -21.71 -18.55 8.54
C ALA A 120 -23.21 -18.23 8.29
N GLY A 121 -23.47 -17.03 7.78
CA GLY A 121 -24.81 -16.55 7.46
C GLY A 121 -25.67 -16.14 8.65
N LYS A 122 -25.23 -16.36 9.89
CA LYS A 122 -25.98 -15.96 11.06
C LYS A 122 -25.84 -14.46 11.30
N ASN A 123 -26.98 -13.77 11.35
CA ASN A 123 -27.04 -12.34 11.67
C ASN A 123 -26.55 -12.09 13.12
N PRO A 124 -25.66 -11.14 13.35
CA PRO A 124 -25.10 -10.83 14.68
C PRO A 124 -26.06 -10.11 15.61
N GLY A 125 -27.21 -9.65 15.11
CA GLY A 125 -28.23 -8.96 15.91
C GLY A 125 -27.97 -7.45 16.09
N TYR A 126 -26.98 -6.89 15.40
CA TYR A 126 -26.72 -5.45 15.38
C TYR A 126 -26.11 -5.03 14.03
N ASP A 127 -26.17 -3.76 13.71
CA ASP A 127 -25.49 -3.18 12.54
C ASP A 127 -23.98 -3.05 12.83
N VAL A 128 -23.23 -4.06 12.41
CA VAL A 128 -21.77 -4.12 12.62
C VAL A 128 -21.08 -2.97 11.92
N LEU A 129 -21.33 -2.75 10.63
CA LEU A 129 -20.65 -1.73 9.85
C LEU A 129 -21.02 -0.32 10.34
N GLY A 130 -22.29 -0.06 10.60
CA GLY A 130 -22.72 1.21 11.15
C GLY A 130 -22.03 1.52 12.47
N PHE A 131 -21.96 0.56 13.39
CA PHE A 131 -21.22 0.69 14.65
C PHE A 131 -19.72 0.99 14.42
N LEU A 132 -19.05 0.27 13.53
CA LEU A 132 -17.62 0.46 13.26
C LEU A 132 -17.32 1.87 12.72
N VAL A 133 -18.13 2.35 11.79
CA VAL A 133 -18.01 3.69 11.19
C VAL A 133 -18.27 4.77 12.24
N GLU A 134 -19.36 4.64 12.98
CA GLU A 134 -19.77 5.63 13.98
C GLU A 134 -18.74 5.79 15.09
N GLU A 135 -18.21 4.70 15.63
CA GLU A 135 -17.22 4.74 16.70
C GLU A 135 -15.87 5.30 16.25
N ALA A 136 -15.47 5.05 14.99
CA ALA A 136 -14.28 5.68 14.40
C ALA A 136 -14.47 7.21 14.26
N HIS A 137 -15.61 7.63 13.71
CA HIS A 137 -15.91 9.05 13.53
C HIS A 137 -16.07 9.81 14.84
N LYS A 138 -16.66 9.21 15.89
CA LYS A 138 -16.73 9.80 17.23
C LYS A 138 -15.36 10.18 17.81
N ARG A 139 -14.32 9.46 17.38
CA ARG A 139 -12.92 9.67 17.79
C ARG A 139 -12.11 10.53 16.82
N GLY A 140 -12.76 11.07 15.79
CA GLY A 140 -12.10 11.87 14.74
C GLY A 140 -11.22 11.05 13.78
N LEU A 141 -11.35 9.72 13.77
CA LEU A 141 -10.65 8.84 12.85
C LEU A 141 -11.42 8.72 11.52
N GLN A 142 -10.69 8.74 10.41
CA GLN A 142 -11.25 8.33 9.12
C GLN A 142 -11.45 6.80 9.12
N PHE A 143 -12.60 6.35 8.65
CA PHE A 143 -12.86 4.94 8.45
C PHE A 143 -12.68 4.57 6.97
N HIS A 144 -11.80 3.63 6.68
CA HIS A 144 -11.56 3.08 5.35
C HIS A 144 -12.00 1.63 5.30
N ALA A 145 -13.02 1.36 4.50
CA ALA A 145 -13.52 0.00 4.27
C ALA A 145 -12.56 -0.78 3.37
N TRP A 146 -11.92 -1.81 3.93
CA TRP A 146 -11.06 -2.70 3.17
C TRP A 146 -11.86 -3.91 2.68
N MET A 147 -11.89 -4.12 1.37
CA MET A 147 -12.58 -5.20 0.70
C MET A 147 -11.61 -6.02 -0.17
N ASN A 148 -11.76 -7.34 -0.14
CA ASN A 148 -11.08 -8.26 -1.07
C ASN A 148 -12.11 -8.73 -2.11
N PRO A 149 -12.23 -8.09 -3.29
CA PRO A 149 -13.36 -8.30 -4.18
C PRO A 149 -13.39 -9.70 -4.81
N TYR A 150 -12.26 -10.35 -4.98
CA TYR A 150 -12.19 -11.61 -5.73
C TYR A 150 -11.99 -12.84 -4.85
N ARG A 151 -11.46 -12.72 -3.65
CA ARG A 151 -11.17 -13.88 -2.81
C ARG A 151 -12.45 -14.46 -2.21
N ILE A 152 -12.71 -15.76 -2.49
CA ILE A 152 -13.85 -16.49 -1.96
C ILE A 152 -13.42 -17.32 -0.75
N SER A 153 -12.39 -18.14 -0.89
CA SER A 153 -11.91 -19.02 0.19
C SER A 153 -10.47 -19.45 -0.02
N THR A 154 -9.90 -20.04 1.01
CA THR A 154 -8.57 -20.63 0.97
C THR A 154 -8.61 -22.08 1.47
N ARG A 155 -7.59 -22.86 1.14
CA ARG A 155 -7.37 -24.22 1.67
C ARG A 155 -5.94 -24.38 2.18
N ALA A 156 -5.76 -25.32 3.10
CA ALA A 156 -4.48 -25.52 3.77
C ALA A 156 -3.35 -25.94 2.82
N SER A 157 -3.65 -26.81 1.84
CA SER A 157 -2.67 -27.32 0.87
C SER A 157 -3.31 -27.47 -0.51
N LYS A 158 -2.52 -27.69 -1.55
CA LYS A 158 -3.00 -27.97 -2.91
C LYS A 158 -3.89 -29.22 -2.98
N ASN A 159 -3.68 -30.16 -2.08
CA ASN A 159 -4.37 -31.47 -2.07
C ASN A 159 -5.56 -31.51 -1.10
N SER A 160 -5.78 -30.45 -0.30
CA SER A 160 -6.94 -30.36 0.55
C SER A 160 -8.15 -29.78 -0.19
N SER A 161 -9.36 -30.12 0.25
CA SER A 161 -10.59 -29.54 -0.26
C SER A 161 -10.72 -28.08 0.12
N PHE A 162 -11.42 -27.30 -0.71
CA PHE A 162 -11.98 -26.03 -0.26
C PHE A 162 -13.17 -26.28 0.65
N ALA A 163 -13.47 -25.33 1.52
CA ALA A 163 -14.75 -25.31 2.20
C ALA A 163 -15.90 -25.30 1.18
N GLU A 164 -17.03 -25.78 1.59
CA GLU A 164 -18.27 -25.72 0.79
C GLU A 164 -18.56 -24.26 0.41
N LEU A 165 -18.98 -24.03 -0.82
CA LEU A 165 -19.37 -22.72 -1.29
C LEU A 165 -20.67 -22.30 -0.64
N ASP A 166 -20.76 -21.04 -0.26
CA ASP A 166 -22.03 -20.42 0.07
C ASP A 166 -23.00 -20.56 -1.12
N THR A 167 -24.24 -20.89 -0.85
CA THR A 167 -25.29 -21.07 -1.86
C THR A 167 -25.56 -19.81 -2.68
N LYS A 168 -25.22 -18.65 -2.16
CA LYS A 168 -25.31 -17.38 -2.87
C LYS A 168 -24.23 -17.21 -3.97
N ILE A 169 -23.20 -18.06 -3.99
CA ILE A 169 -22.10 -17.96 -4.94
C ILE A 169 -22.32 -18.94 -6.10
N PRO A 170 -22.57 -18.46 -7.33
CA PRO A 170 -22.67 -19.34 -8.48
C PRO A 170 -21.35 -20.05 -8.76
N VAL A 171 -21.35 -21.38 -8.78
CA VAL A 171 -20.15 -22.20 -9.03
C VAL A 171 -19.47 -21.83 -10.35
N ALA A 172 -20.24 -21.51 -11.39
CA ALA A 172 -19.73 -21.13 -12.71
C ALA A 172 -18.87 -19.86 -12.68
N TRP A 173 -19.03 -19.02 -11.66
CA TRP A 173 -18.24 -17.77 -11.50
C TRP A 173 -16.93 -17.97 -10.75
N THR A 174 -16.66 -19.19 -10.29
CA THR A 174 -15.50 -19.46 -9.44
C THR A 174 -14.35 -20.06 -10.22
N LYS A 175 -13.13 -19.77 -9.78
CA LYS A 175 -11.90 -20.39 -10.27
C LYS A 175 -11.00 -20.77 -9.12
N ASP A 176 -10.50 -22.01 -9.17
CA ASP A 176 -9.53 -22.50 -8.19
C ASP A 176 -8.11 -22.28 -8.72
N TYR A 177 -7.29 -21.66 -7.90
CA TYR A 177 -5.87 -21.46 -8.21
C TYR A 177 -5.02 -21.79 -6.98
N ASN A 178 -4.28 -22.87 -7.04
CA ASN A 178 -3.47 -23.35 -5.91
C ASN A 178 -4.28 -23.53 -4.62
N LYS A 179 -4.03 -22.64 -3.64
CA LYS A 179 -4.66 -22.63 -2.33
C LYS A 179 -5.81 -21.63 -2.22
N ILE A 180 -6.16 -20.95 -3.29
CA ILE A 180 -7.13 -19.87 -3.28
C ILE A 180 -8.25 -20.19 -4.26
N ARG A 181 -9.50 -19.99 -3.85
CA ARG A 181 -10.66 -19.91 -4.73
C ARG A 181 -11.06 -18.46 -4.88
N ILE A 182 -11.27 -18.03 -6.10
CA ILE A 182 -11.59 -16.64 -6.45
C ILE A 182 -12.81 -16.58 -7.35
N TYR A 183 -13.47 -15.42 -7.40
CA TYR A 183 -14.36 -15.07 -8.50
C TYR A 183 -13.52 -14.87 -9.78
N ASN A 184 -14.05 -15.30 -10.89
CA ASN A 184 -13.44 -15.10 -12.19
C ASN A 184 -13.76 -13.67 -12.68
N PRO A 185 -12.78 -12.75 -12.74
CA PRO A 185 -13.04 -11.36 -13.12
C PRO A 185 -13.41 -11.19 -14.59
N ALA A 186 -13.30 -12.25 -15.41
CA ALA A 186 -13.65 -12.22 -16.82
C ALA A 186 -15.12 -12.63 -17.09
N MET A 187 -15.89 -12.98 -16.03
CA MET A 187 -17.30 -13.28 -16.21
C MET A 187 -18.08 -11.97 -16.32
N PRO A 188 -18.98 -11.84 -17.29
CA PRO A 188 -19.91 -10.71 -17.32
C PRO A 188 -20.86 -10.83 -16.12
N GLU A 189 -21.27 -9.70 -15.60
CA GLU A 189 -22.28 -9.60 -14.56
C GLU A 189 -23.65 -10.07 -15.03
#